data_a9ebc74ae8a7ac057b6e0f749219c107
#
_entry.id   a9ebc74ae8a7ac057b6e0f749219c107
#
_cell.length_a   1.000
_cell.length_b   1.000
_cell.length_c   1.000
_cell.angle_alpha   90.00
_cell.angle_beta   90.00
_cell.angle_gamma   90.00
#
_symmetry.space_group_name_H-M   'P 1'
#
loop_
_entity.id
_entity.type
_entity.pdbx_description
1 polymer ?
#
loop_
_entity_poly.entity_id
_entity_poly.type
_entity_poly.pdbx_seq_one_letter_code
_entity_poly.pdbx_strand_id
1 'polypeptide(L)'
;HDSVTDEMASRYLTPLKGRYIDTLVMGCTHYPLLRSTLRRLLGDEVTLVNPAYETAIELKELLKAHGLNRNPEDPLEGEKYQFYVSDLAEKFTDFATSILPDEVKETQKINIEEY
;
A
#
# COMPACT_ATOMS: atom_id res chain seq x y z
N HIS A 1 -17.51 3.77 -6.61
CA HIS A 1 -17.89 4.08 -5.22
C HIS A 1 -18.87 3.03 -4.76
N ASP A 2 -18.48 2.26 -3.77
CA ASP A 2 -19.31 1.25 -3.16
C ASP A 2 -19.93 1.84 -1.88
N SER A 3 -21.27 1.92 -1.83
CA SER A 3 -22.03 2.45 -0.69
C SER A 3 -21.77 1.66 0.60
N VAL A 4 -21.44 0.38 0.49
CA VAL A 4 -21.11 -0.48 1.63
C VAL A 4 -19.77 -0.05 2.24
N THR A 5 -18.78 0.21 1.41
CA THR A 5 -17.46 0.73 1.85
C THR A 5 -17.60 2.07 2.57
N ASP A 6 -18.44 2.97 2.05
CA ASP A 6 -18.70 4.27 2.67
C ASP A 6 -19.40 4.14 4.03
N GLU A 7 -20.38 3.26 4.14
CA GLU A 7 -21.09 3.00 5.39
C GLU A 7 -20.16 2.41 6.45
N MET A 8 -19.36 1.39 6.07
CA MET A 8 -18.40 0.76 6.98
C MET A 8 -17.34 1.75 7.45
N ALA A 9 -16.74 2.51 6.54
CA ALA A 9 -15.77 3.55 6.89
C ALA A 9 -16.38 4.59 7.85
N SER A 10 -17.61 5.04 7.59
CA SER A 10 -18.32 5.99 8.47
C SER A 10 -18.51 5.42 9.87
N ARG A 11 -18.89 4.13 10.00
CA ARG A 11 -19.05 3.47 11.31
C ARG A 11 -17.74 3.43 12.09
N TYR A 12 -16.62 3.04 11.44
CA TYR A 12 -15.30 3.01 12.07
C TYR A 12 -14.79 4.40 12.47
N LEU A 13 -15.13 5.44 11.70
CA LEU A 13 -14.73 6.81 12.01
C LEU A 13 -15.62 7.50 13.04
N THR A 14 -16.82 6.96 13.35
CA THR A 14 -17.76 7.56 14.31
C THR A 14 -17.13 7.88 15.67
N PRO A 15 -16.29 7.00 16.29
CA PRO A 15 -15.64 7.32 17.56
C PRO A 15 -14.64 8.49 17.49
N LEU A 16 -14.15 8.82 16.28
CA LEU A 16 -13.19 9.89 16.04
C LEU A 16 -13.88 11.23 15.75
N LYS A 17 -15.14 11.18 15.28
CA LYS A 17 -15.91 12.39 15.00
C LYS A 17 -16.14 13.17 16.31
N GLY A 18 -15.80 14.46 16.31
CA GLY A 18 -15.91 15.31 17.51
C GLY A 18 -14.74 15.21 18.49
N ARG A 19 -13.68 14.46 18.16
CA ARG A 19 -12.47 14.35 18.99
C ARG A 19 -11.36 15.35 18.63
N TYR A 20 -11.62 16.30 17.73
CA TYR A 20 -10.64 17.33 17.29
C TYR A 20 -9.30 16.72 16.85
N ILE A 21 -9.36 15.57 16.13
CA ILE A 21 -8.17 15.01 15.55
C ILE A 21 -7.72 15.87 14.36
N ASP A 22 -6.44 16.10 14.23
CA ASP A 22 -5.80 16.78 13.11
C ASP A 22 -5.08 15.83 12.17
N THR A 23 -4.80 14.61 12.62
CA THR A 23 -4.03 13.62 11.89
C THR A 23 -4.62 12.23 12.06
N LEU A 24 -4.75 11.50 10.95
CA LEU A 24 -5.14 10.09 10.91
C LEU A 24 -4.07 9.27 10.21
N VAL A 25 -3.41 8.36 10.94
CA VAL A 25 -2.48 7.39 10.36
C VAL A 25 -3.26 6.17 9.86
N MET A 26 -3.15 5.88 8.56
CA MET A 26 -3.78 4.72 7.93
C MET A 26 -2.95 3.45 8.17
N GLY A 27 -2.96 2.96 9.42
CA GLY A 27 -2.09 1.90 9.95
C GLY A 27 -2.46 0.48 9.49
N CYS A 28 -2.89 0.33 8.24
CA CYS A 28 -3.20 -0.96 7.62
C CYS A 28 -2.79 -0.92 6.15
N THR A 29 -2.38 -2.03 5.60
CA THR A 29 -1.96 -2.14 4.18
C THR A 29 -3.08 -1.80 3.19
N HIS A 30 -4.34 -1.97 3.58
CA HIS A 30 -5.51 -1.71 2.74
C HIS A 30 -6.09 -0.29 2.89
N TYR A 31 -5.92 0.37 4.03
CA TYR A 31 -6.54 1.67 4.28
C TYR A 31 -6.09 2.78 3.32
N PRO A 32 -4.84 2.81 2.83
CA PRO A 32 -4.45 3.77 1.80
C PRO A 32 -5.28 3.71 0.52
N LEU A 33 -5.84 2.53 0.18
CA LEU A 33 -6.75 2.35 -0.95
C LEU A 33 -8.11 3.06 -0.75
N LEU A 34 -8.47 3.33 0.50
CA LEU A 34 -9.70 4.03 0.88
C LEU A 34 -9.49 5.54 1.09
N ARG A 35 -8.32 6.07 0.72
CA ARG A 35 -7.95 7.47 0.99
C ARG A 35 -9.01 8.48 0.54
N SER A 36 -9.60 8.30 -0.63
CA SER A 36 -10.64 9.19 -1.16
C SER A 36 -11.91 9.16 -0.30
N THR A 37 -12.32 7.99 0.14
CA THR A 37 -13.46 7.81 1.06
C THR A 37 -13.19 8.44 2.41
N LEU A 38 -12.00 8.18 2.99
CA LEU A 38 -11.59 8.76 4.27
C LEU A 38 -11.53 10.29 4.21
N ARG A 39 -10.96 10.85 3.13
CA ARG A 39 -10.89 12.29 2.90
C ARG A 39 -12.28 12.92 2.87
N ARG A 40 -13.20 12.31 2.14
CA ARG A 40 -14.58 12.78 2.03
C ARG A 40 -15.33 12.75 3.38
N LEU A 41 -15.08 11.73 4.21
CA LEU A 41 -15.74 11.57 5.50
C LEU A 41 -15.15 12.44 6.62
N LEU A 42 -13.85 12.73 6.57
CA LEU A 42 -13.14 13.50 7.60
C LEU A 42 -12.95 14.98 7.25
N GLY A 43 -13.08 15.34 5.97
CA GLY A 43 -12.81 16.69 5.48
C GLY A 43 -11.32 16.98 5.27
N ASP A 44 -11.02 18.21 4.83
CA ASP A 44 -9.64 18.59 4.43
C ASP A 44 -8.76 18.99 5.62
N GLU A 45 -9.36 19.28 6.76
CA GLU A 45 -8.65 19.68 7.99
C GLU A 45 -7.87 18.53 8.63
N VAL A 46 -8.20 17.27 8.33
CA VAL A 46 -7.51 16.10 8.87
C VAL A 46 -6.41 15.64 7.92
N THR A 47 -5.18 15.63 8.38
CA THR A 47 -4.04 15.07 7.63
C THR A 47 -4.12 13.56 7.59
N LEU A 48 -4.16 12.98 6.38
CA LEU A 48 -4.13 11.54 6.18
C LEU A 48 -2.70 11.07 5.91
N VAL A 49 -2.12 10.31 6.82
CA VAL A 49 -0.77 9.74 6.70
C VAL A 49 -0.84 8.33 6.15
N ASN A 50 -0.11 8.08 5.06
CA ASN A 50 0.08 6.76 4.47
C ASN A 50 1.44 6.19 4.88
N PRO A 51 1.52 5.27 5.87
CA PRO A 51 2.79 4.74 6.33
C PRO A 51 3.59 4.01 5.24
N ALA A 52 2.91 3.36 4.30
CA ALA A 52 3.58 2.67 3.20
C ALA A 52 4.32 3.66 2.29
N TYR A 53 3.70 4.80 1.99
CA TYR A 53 4.32 5.86 1.21
C TYR A 53 5.53 6.48 1.93
N GLU A 54 5.37 6.81 3.21
CA GLU A 54 6.46 7.37 4.02
C GLU A 54 7.64 6.39 4.15
N THR A 55 7.35 5.10 4.37
CA THR A 55 8.37 4.04 4.41
C THR A 55 9.09 3.90 3.06
N ALA A 56 8.38 3.99 1.95
CA ALA A 56 8.99 3.90 0.62
C ALA A 56 9.93 5.09 0.34
N ILE A 57 9.57 6.30 0.80
CA ILE A 57 10.44 7.48 0.70
C ILE A 57 11.70 7.29 1.54
N GLU A 58 11.55 6.87 2.79
CA GLU A 58 12.69 6.62 3.69
C GLU A 58 13.62 5.55 3.09
N LEU A 59 13.07 4.44 2.58
CA LEU A 59 13.85 3.41 1.90
C LEU A 59 14.62 3.97 0.70
N LYS A 60 13.98 4.79 -0.11
CA LYS A 60 14.63 5.43 -1.26
C LYS A 60 15.84 6.26 -0.86
N GLU A 61 15.69 7.08 0.18
CA GLU A 61 16.79 7.91 0.68
C GLU A 61 17.91 7.05 1.30
N LEU A 62 17.56 5.99 2.02
CA LEU A 62 18.51 5.05 2.59
C LEU A 62 19.34 4.35 1.50
N LEU A 63 18.70 3.83 0.46
CA LEU A 63 19.37 3.20 -0.67
C LEU A 63 20.32 4.18 -1.38
N LYS A 64 19.87 5.41 -1.56
CA LYS A 64 20.69 6.47 -2.17
C LYS A 64 21.92 6.79 -1.31
N ALA A 65 21.74 6.96 -0.01
CA ALA A 65 22.82 7.29 0.93
C ALA A 65 23.90 6.20 0.99
N HIS A 66 23.52 4.93 0.77
CA HIS A 66 24.45 3.80 0.78
C HIS A 66 24.93 3.37 -0.62
N GLY A 67 24.55 4.09 -1.67
CA GLY A 67 24.94 3.74 -3.05
C GLY A 67 24.34 2.41 -3.54
N LEU A 68 23.21 2.00 -2.99
CA LEU A 68 22.52 0.74 -3.31
C LEU A 68 21.41 0.90 -4.35
N ASN A 69 21.21 2.10 -4.87
CA ASN A 69 20.28 2.33 -5.96
C ASN A 69 20.77 1.61 -7.22
N ARG A 70 19.83 0.93 -7.89
CA ARG A 70 20.09 0.42 -9.23
C ARG A 70 20.37 1.59 -10.19
N ASN A 71 21.42 1.49 -11.01
CA ASN A 71 21.62 2.42 -12.10
C ASN A 71 20.57 2.14 -13.20
N PRO A 72 19.78 3.15 -13.65
CA PRO A 72 18.79 2.98 -14.71
C PRO A 72 19.36 2.45 -16.04
N GLU A 73 20.64 2.73 -16.31
CA GLU A 73 21.35 2.28 -17.52
C GLU A 73 21.80 0.83 -17.45
N ASP A 74 21.80 0.20 -16.27
CA ASP A 74 22.20 -1.18 -16.13
C ASP A 74 21.15 -2.12 -16.74
N PRO A 75 21.58 -3.13 -17.55
CA PRO A 75 20.66 -4.09 -18.12
C PRO A 75 19.91 -4.83 -17.02
N LEU A 76 18.62 -5.12 -17.25
CA LEU A 76 17.85 -5.98 -16.40
C LEU A 76 18.12 -7.44 -16.76
N GLU A 77 18.62 -8.20 -15.79
CA GLU A 77 18.65 -9.64 -15.88
C GLU A 77 17.31 -10.19 -15.39
N GLY A 78 16.42 -10.55 -16.32
CA GLY A 78 15.10 -11.07 -16.00
C GLY A 78 13.98 -10.04 -15.89
N GLU A 79 12.93 -10.39 -15.14
CA GLU A 79 11.75 -9.55 -14.94
C GLU A 79 12.07 -8.35 -14.04
N LYS A 80 11.55 -7.19 -14.40
CA LYS A 80 11.72 -5.94 -13.63
C LYS A 80 11.14 -6.03 -12.23
N TYR A 81 10.02 -6.75 -12.09
CA TYR A 81 9.33 -6.97 -10.83
C TYR A 81 9.11 -8.46 -10.62
N GLN A 82 9.42 -8.94 -9.44
CA GLN A 82 9.18 -10.32 -9.02
C GLN A 82 8.43 -10.31 -7.70
N PHE A 83 7.32 -11.03 -7.64
CA PHE A 83 6.45 -11.08 -6.47
C PHE A 83 6.41 -12.50 -5.91
N TYR A 84 6.60 -12.59 -4.60
CA TYR A 84 6.61 -13.84 -3.87
C TYR A 84 5.64 -13.78 -2.71
N VAL A 85 4.90 -14.86 -2.50
CA VAL A 85 3.97 -14.99 -1.36
C VAL A 85 4.09 -16.37 -0.73
N SER A 86 3.82 -16.46 0.55
CA SER A 86 3.85 -17.71 1.30
C SER A 86 2.61 -18.56 1.08
N ASP A 87 1.48 -17.95 0.71
CA ASP A 87 0.21 -18.66 0.48
C ASP A 87 -0.71 -17.91 -0.48
N LEU A 88 -1.73 -18.61 -1.01
CA LEU A 88 -2.78 -18.06 -1.87
C LEU A 88 -2.27 -17.19 -3.04
N ALA A 89 -1.24 -17.66 -3.76
CA ALA A 89 -0.58 -16.92 -4.84
C ALA A 89 -1.56 -16.40 -5.90
N GLU A 90 -2.53 -17.22 -6.34
CA GLU A 90 -3.53 -16.82 -7.33
C GLU A 90 -4.39 -15.64 -6.84
N LYS A 91 -4.91 -15.71 -5.60
CA LYS A 91 -5.72 -14.64 -5.02
C LYS A 91 -4.92 -13.35 -4.82
N PHE A 92 -3.64 -13.47 -4.48
CA PHE A 92 -2.75 -12.32 -4.39
C PHE A 92 -2.53 -11.70 -5.78
N THR A 93 -2.29 -12.52 -6.80
CA THR A 93 -2.10 -12.05 -8.18
C THR A 93 -3.33 -11.29 -8.66
N ASP A 94 -4.54 -11.83 -8.48
CA ASP A 94 -5.79 -11.18 -8.88
C ASP A 94 -5.97 -9.82 -8.20
N PHE A 95 -5.74 -9.76 -6.89
CA PHE A 95 -5.84 -8.52 -6.13
C PHE A 95 -4.75 -7.52 -6.53
N ALA A 96 -3.51 -7.95 -6.60
CA ALA A 96 -2.36 -7.08 -6.91
C ALA A 96 -2.45 -6.53 -8.35
N THR A 97 -2.89 -7.34 -9.32
CA THR A 97 -3.13 -6.91 -10.70
C THR A 97 -4.23 -5.85 -10.78
N SER A 98 -5.22 -5.88 -9.89
CA SER A 98 -6.26 -4.84 -9.84
C SER A 98 -5.72 -3.46 -9.42
N ILE A 99 -4.57 -3.41 -8.74
CA ILE A 99 -3.92 -2.20 -8.24
C ILE A 99 -2.76 -1.77 -9.13
N LEU A 100 -1.95 -2.75 -9.59
CA LEU A 100 -0.73 -2.58 -10.38
C LEU A 100 -0.78 -3.48 -11.63
N PRO A 101 -1.65 -3.19 -12.60
CA PRO A 101 -1.90 -4.09 -13.73
C PRO A 101 -0.70 -4.32 -14.65
N ASP A 102 0.20 -3.33 -14.75
CA ASP A 102 1.36 -3.39 -15.62
C ASP A 102 2.58 -4.03 -14.95
N GLU A 103 2.64 -4.01 -13.62
CA GLU A 103 3.77 -4.48 -12.82
C GLU A 103 3.62 -5.92 -12.35
N VAL A 104 2.39 -6.35 -12.02
CA VAL A 104 2.12 -7.70 -11.50
C VAL A 104 1.62 -8.59 -12.61
N LYS A 105 2.51 -9.41 -13.15
CA LYS A 105 2.17 -10.41 -14.18
C LYS A 105 1.98 -11.80 -13.57
N GLU A 106 2.87 -12.18 -12.68
CA GLU A 106 2.90 -13.49 -12.05
C GLU A 106 3.40 -13.37 -10.61
N THR A 107 2.89 -14.23 -9.75
CA THR A 107 3.32 -14.33 -8.35
C THR A 107 3.75 -15.75 -8.05
N GLN A 108 4.90 -15.91 -7.45
CA GLN A 108 5.45 -17.20 -7.07
C GLN A 108 5.15 -17.52 -5.61
N LYS A 109 4.69 -18.75 -5.34
CA LYS A 109 4.56 -19.23 -3.97
C LYS A 109 5.91 -19.75 -3.48
N ILE A 110 6.31 -19.31 -2.29
CA ILE A 110 7.53 -19.78 -1.60
C ILE A 110 7.16 -20.45 -0.28
N ASN A 111 7.94 -21.43 0.12
CA ASN A 111 7.83 -22.03 1.45
C ASN A 111 8.77 -21.29 2.42
N ILE A 112 8.19 -20.48 3.32
CA ILE A 112 8.97 -19.70 4.28
C ILE A 112 9.65 -20.55 5.36
N GLU A 113 9.27 -21.83 5.50
CA GLU A 113 9.91 -22.78 6.44
C GLU A 113 11.26 -23.30 5.94
N GLU A 114 11.61 -23.02 4.67
CA GLU A 114 12.88 -23.41 4.06
C GLU A 114 13.96 -22.32 4.19
N TYR A 115 13.62 -21.19 4.78
CA TYR A 115 14.50 -20.07 5.08
C TYR A 115 14.63 -19.88 6.59
#